data_880fa08bf069bdee0c1c284d34d215b5
#
_entry.id   880fa08bf069bdee0c1c284d34d215b5
#
_cell.length_a   1.000
_cell.length_b   1.000
_cell.length_c   1.000
_cell.angle_alpha   90.00
_cell.angle_beta   90.00
_cell.angle_gamma   90.00
#
_symmetry.space_group_name_H-M   'P 1'
#
loop_
_entity.id
_entity.type
_entity.pdbx_description
1 polymer ?
#
loop_
_entity_poly.entity_id
_entity_poly.type
_entity_poly.pdbx_seq_one_letter_code
_entity_poly.pdbx_strand_id
1 'polypeptide(L)'
;MKNTQLPAHSRVVKAHGAGNSFVVATDQYDDYDPSEVEVATLCSPAFGIGADGFIRAVERDGLWFMDYRNADGSKAEMCGNGVRVFVDHLRREGLVDLPVGQTLDVATRGGIKRVTPESEDEGQGASYRVDMGPAASPARETIEVRVPGIDAVLGGIWVDMPNPHTVVELADEETLRGVFLPPVDVSQIPQAQRPFYDPAPQAGTNLELVVDLTEPGAERGHIAMRVLERGVGETQACGTGCCAAALATALRRGPGAPTQWVVDIPGGRVIVGLDGVIDWSGESPRITDASVFLTGPATRVAEIRLP
;
A
#
# COMPACT_ATOMS: atom_id res chain seq x y z
N MET A 1 -11.05 -4.23 32.06
CA MET A 1 -10.19 -4.88 31.03
C MET A 1 -11.11 -5.21 29.87
N LYS A 2 -10.71 -4.88 28.66
CA LYS A 2 -11.46 -5.27 27.46
C LYS A 2 -11.36 -6.78 27.25
N ASN A 3 -12.37 -7.35 26.60
CA ASN A 3 -12.30 -8.75 26.18
C ASN A 3 -11.19 -8.91 25.12
N THR A 4 -10.39 -9.96 25.21
CA THR A 4 -9.30 -10.26 24.27
C THR A 4 -9.73 -11.19 23.14
N GLN A 5 -11.00 -11.57 23.09
CA GLN A 5 -11.60 -12.42 22.06
C GLN A 5 -12.79 -11.70 21.43
N LEU A 6 -12.93 -11.90 20.11
CA LEU A 6 -14.16 -11.54 19.41
C LEU A 6 -15.35 -12.26 20.06
N PRO A 7 -16.48 -11.58 20.29
CA PRO A 7 -17.67 -12.24 20.78
C PRO A 7 -18.07 -13.44 19.91
N ALA A 8 -18.54 -14.52 20.53
CA ALA A 8 -19.11 -15.65 19.79
C ALA A 8 -20.21 -15.18 18.83
N HIS A 9 -20.28 -15.78 17.66
CA HIS A 9 -21.20 -15.43 16.58
C HIS A 9 -20.99 -14.03 15.99
N SER A 10 -19.85 -13.38 16.23
CA SER A 10 -19.49 -12.11 15.57
C SER A 10 -19.53 -12.27 14.05
N ARG A 11 -20.07 -11.23 13.41
CA ARG A 11 -20.03 -11.10 11.96
C ARG A 11 -18.75 -10.38 11.57
N VAL A 12 -17.98 -10.99 10.66
CA VAL A 12 -16.78 -10.38 10.06
C VAL A 12 -16.90 -10.41 8.54
N VAL A 13 -16.16 -9.55 7.88
CA VAL A 13 -16.12 -9.45 6.43
C VAL A 13 -14.73 -9.79 5.94
N LYS A 14 -14.63 -10.66 4.92
CA LYS A 14 -13.42 -10.83 4.11
C LYS A 14 -13.49 -9.83 2.97
N ALA A 15 -12.45 -9.01 2.83
CA ALA A 15 -12.33 -8.02 1.75
C ALA A 15 -10.87 -7.85 1.32
N HIS A 16 -10.63 -7.21 0.17
CA HIS A 16 -9.29 -6.86 -0.28
C HIS A 16 -9.26 -5.52 -1.02
N GLY A 17 -8.09 -4.88 -0.99
CA GLY A 17 -7.73 -3.76 -1.85
C GLY A 17 -6.54 -4.15 -2.73
N ALA A 18 -6.78 -4.33 -4.04
CA ALA A 18 -5.75 -4.75 -4.99
C ALA A 18 -4.98 -6.01 -4.53
N GLY A 19 -5.71 -7.08 -4.18
CA GLY A 19 -5.13 -8.37 -3.77
C GLY A 19 -4.65 -8.45 -2.32
N ASN A 20 -4.38 -7.34 -1.64
CA ASN A 20 -4.05 -7.31 -0.22
C ASN A 20 -5.33 -7.48 0.61
N SER A 21 -5.44 -8.57 1.35
CA SER A 21 -6.69 -9.07 1.94
C SER A 21 -6.79 -8.84 3.44
N PHE A 22 -8.03 -8.60 3.91
CA PHE A 22 -8.31 -8.29 5.30
C PHE A 22 -9.52 -9.04 5.82
N VAL A 23 -9.49 -9.40 7.10
CA VAL A 23 -10.68 -9.69 7.89
C VAL A 23 -11.08 -8.39 8.59
N VAL A 24 -12.31 -7.93 8.37
CA VAL A 24 -12.83 -6.67 8.93
C VAL A 24 -13.95 -6.97 9.91
N ALA A 25 -13.86 -6.39 11.11
CA ALA A 25 -14.88 -6.49 12.15
C ALA A 25 -15.32 -5.10 12.62
N THR A 26 -16.61 -4.93 12.91
CA THR A 26 -17.14 -3.70 13.54
C THR A 26 -17.17 -3.87 15.05
N ASP A 27 -16.56 -2.94 15.75
CA ASP A 27 -16.58 -2.80 17.21
C ASP A 27 -16.72 -1.31 17.57
N GLN A 28 -17.85 -0.74 17.19
CA GLN A 28 -18.09 0.71 17.26
C GLN A 28 -17.76 1.29 18.63
N TYR A 29 -18.09 0.57 19.70
CA TYR A 29 -17.94 1.05 21.09
C TYR A 29 -16.61 0.67 21.75
N ASP A 30 -15.69 0.06 21.01
CA ASP A 30 -14.38 -0.34 21.51
C ASP A 30 -14.45 -1.34 22.70
N ASP A 31 -15.34 -2.33 22.59
CA ASP A 31 -15.67 -3.27 23.66
C ASP A 31 -14.63 -4.36 23.86
N TYR A 32 -13.83 -4.67 22.80
CA TYR A 32 -12.79 -5.68 22.87
C TYR A 32 -11.46 -5.21 22.25
N ASP A 33 -10.35 -5.86 22.60
CA ASP A 33 -9.01 -5.66 22.03
C ASP A 33 -8.43 -7.05 21.75
N PRO A 34 -8.58 -7.61 20.54
CA PRO A 34 -8.19 -8.98 20.23
C PRO A 34 -6.69 -9.20 20.48
N SER A 35 -6.36 -10.37 21.02
CA SER A 35 -4.95 -10.74 21.23
C SER A 35 -4.25 -10.99 19.89
N GLU A 36 -2.91 -10.91 19.89
CA GLU A 36 -2.09 -11.25 18.72
C GLU A 36 -2.37 -12.68 18.25
N VAL A 37 -2.51 -13.63 19.19
CA VAL A 37 -2.81 -15.03 18.89
C VAL A 37 -4.16 -15.18 18.21
N GLU A 38 -5.18 -14.44 18.65
CA GLU A 38 -6.51 -14.49 18.04
C GLU A 38 -6.48 -13.95 16.61
N VAL A 39 -5.84 -12.80 16.39
CA VAL A 39 -5.68 -12.22 15.05
C VAL A 39 -4.89 -13.16 14.14
N ALA A 40 -3.78 -13.72 14.63
CA ALA A 40 -2.99 -14.68 13.87
C ALA A 40 -3.78 -15.94 13.51
N THR A 41 -4.65 -16.39 14.40
CA THR A 41 -5.54 -17.53 14.12
C THR A 41 -6.57 -17.18 13.04
N LEU A 42 -7.23 -16.03 13.14
CA LEU A 42 -8.19 -15.57 12.14
C LEU A 42 -7.56 -15.36 10.75
N CYS A 43 -6.35 -14.81 10.74
CA CYS A 43 -5.61 -14.55 9.50
C CYS A 43 -4.94 -15.80 8.91
N SER A 44 -4.84 -16.91 9.67
CA SER A 44 -4.24 -18.15 9.18
C SER A 44 -5.05 -18.75 8.03
N PRO A 45 -4.44 -19.05 6.86
CA PRO A 45 -5.14 -19.69 5.77
C PRO A 45 -5.54 -21.14 6.05
N ALA A 46 -4.86 -21.82 7.01
CA ALA A 46 -5.12 -23.22 7.36
C ALA A 46 -6.12 -23.39 8.52
N PHE A 47 -6.13 -22.46 9.46
CA PHE A 47 -6.90 -22.61 10.71
C PHE A 47 -7.99 -21.53 10.88
N GLY A 48 -7.96 -20.47 10.06
CA GLY A 48 -8.88 -19.36 10.12
C GLY A 48 -9.49 -19.03 8.76
N ILE A 49 -9.75 -17.73 8.57
CA ILE A 49 -10.33 -17.18 7.33
C ILE A 49 -9.26 -17.00 6.25
N GLY A 50 -8.01 -16.79 6.69
CA GLY A 50 -6.87 -16.46 5.81
C GLY A 50 -6.93 -14.99 5.35
N ALA A 51 -5.98 -14.18 5.76
CA ALA A 51 -5.86 -12.78 5.34
C ALA A 51 -4.43 -12.25 5.64
N ASP A 52 -4.07 -11.15 4.97
CA ASP A 52 -2.81 -10.45 5.21
C ASP A 52 -2.88 -9.54 6.44
N GLY A 53 -4.09 -9.30 6.96
CA GLY A 53 -4.28 -8.54 8.18
C GLY A 53 -5.72 -8.50 8.67
N PHE A 54 -5.88 -7.93 9.85
CA PHE A 54 -7.15 -7.73 10.53
C PHE A 54 -7.41 -6.24 10.74
N ILE A 55 -8.63 -5.81 10.47
CA ILE A 55 -9.08 -4.42 10.67
C ILE A 55 -10.29 -4.42 11.59
N ARG A 56 -10.21 -3.66 12.67
CA ARG A 56 -11.33 -3.40 13.55
C ARG A 56 -11.81 -1.96 13.39
N ALA A 57 -13.09 -1.79 13.07
CA ALA A 57 -13.72 -0.49 12.95
C ALA A 57 -14.22 -0.02 14.33
N VAL A 58 -13.60 1.03 14.85
CA VAL A 58 -13.87 1.59 16.17
C VAL A 58 -14.19 3.07 16.03
N GLU A 59 -15.17 3.58 16.79
CA GLU A 59 -15.41 5.02 16.90
C GLU A 59 -14.70 5.56 18.14
N ARG A 60 -13.89 6.61 17.97
CA ARG A 60 -13.18 7.28 19.06
C ARG A 60 -13.22 8.79 18.86
N ASP A 61 -13.65 9.52 19.87
CA ASP A 61 -13.68 10.98 19.88
C ASP A 61 -14.41 11.58 18.66
N GLY A 62 -15.47 10.90 18.18
CA GLY A 62 -16.26 11.30 17.02
C GLY A 62 -15.62 11.02 15.67
N LEU A 63 -14.51 10.30 15.62
CA LEU A 63 -13.86 9.82 14.42
C LEU A 63 -13.85 8.30 14.35
N TRP A 64 -13.97 7.78 13.14
CA TRP A 64 -13.72 6.36 12.89
C TRP A 64 -12.22 6.08 12.94
N PHE A 65 -11.82 5.14 13.79
CA PHE A 65 -10.44 4.68 13.96
C PHE A 65 -10.26 3.30 13.33
N MET A 66 -9.33 3.22 12.39
CA MET A 66 -8.90 1.97 11.79
C MET A 66 -7.87 1.28 12.70
N ASP A 67 -8.30 0.34 13.55
CA ASP A 67 -7.40 -0.52 14.33
C ASP A 67 -6.88 -1.64 13.43
N TYR A 68 -5.79 -1.35 12.70
CA TYR A 68 -5.16 -2.29 11.78
C TYR A 68 -4.08 -3.11 12.47
N ARG A 69 -4.06 -4.40 12.17
CA ARG A 69 -3.06 -5.39 12.62
C ARG A 69 -2.61 -6.26 11.47
N ASN A 70 -1.32 -6.58 11.44
CA ASN A 70 -0.75 -7.54 10.52
C ASN A 70 -1.31 -8.95 10.78
N ALA A 71 -1.03 -9.90 9.87
CA ALA A 71 -1.49 -11.29 10.01
C ALA A 71 -0.96 -12.01 11.26
N ASP A 72 0.19 -11.59 11.79
CA ASP A 72 0.76 -12.11 13.04
C ASP A 72 0.15 -11.51 14.31
N GLY A 73 -0.79 -10.56 14.18
CA GLY A 73 -1.46 -9.83 15.25
C GLY A 73 -0.75 -8.56 15.71
N SER A 74 0.47 -8.29 15.25
CA SER A 74 1.21 -7.08 15.58
C SER A 74 0.45 -5.82 15.09
N LYS A 75 0.47 -4.76 15.92
CA LYS A 75 -0.19 -3.49 15.58
C LYS A 75 0.64 -2.74 14.53
N ALA A 76 0.00 -2.34 13.44
CA ALA A 76 0.61 -1.57 12.37
C ALA A 76 0.05 -0.14 12.33
N GLU A 77 0.83 0.78 11.77
CA GLU A 77 0.48 2.20 11.77
C GLU A 77 -0.64 2.52 10.78
N MET A 78 -0.46 2.13 9.51
CA MET A 78 -1.42 2.40 8.42
C MET A 78 -1.15 1.48 7.23
N CYS A 79 -2.19 1.21 6.45
CA CYS A 79 -2.11 0.51 5.17
C CYS A 79 -3.04 1.18 4.17
N GLY A 80 -2.49 1.66 3.04
CA GLY A 80 -3.26 2.34 1.99
C GLY A 80 -4.36 1.46 1.38
N ASN A 81 -4.10 0.15 1.24
CA ASN A 81 -5.11 -0.82 0.79
C ASN A 81 -6.17 -1.05 1.87
N GLY A 82 -5.72 -1.18 3.12
CA GLY A 82 -6.60 -1.39 4.28
C GLY A 82 -7.55 -0.24 4.53
N VAL A 83 -7.11 1.02 4.38
CA VAL A 83 -7.97 2.18 4.64
C VAL A 83 -9.08 2.32 3.58
N ARG A 84 -8.84 1.89 2.32
CA ARG A 84 -9.90 1.82 1.31
C ARG A 84 -10.97 0.78 1.66
N VAL A 85 -10.51 -0.42 2.03
CA VAL A 85 -11.40 -1.50 2.50
C VAL A 85 -12.16 -1.09 3.75
N PHE A 86 -11.52 -0.38 4.67
CA PHE A 86 -12.16 0.14 5.87
C PHE A 86 -13.31 1.11 5.56
N VAL A 87 -13.10 2.08 4.69
CA VAL A 87 -14.13 3.05 4.31
C VAL A 87 -15.25 2.38 3.50
N ASP A 88 -14.94 1.44 2.61
CA ASP A 88 -15.94 0.62 1.92
C ASP A 88 -16.81 -0.15 2.92
N HIS A 89 -16.19 -0.73 3.94
CA HIS A 89 -16.90 -1.42 5.01
C HIS A 89 -17.85 -0.47 5.76
N LEU A 90 -17.39 0.69 6.20
CA LEU A 90 -18.24 1.67 6.91
C LEU A 90 -19.45 2.11 6.06
N ARG A 91 -19.26 2.36 4.77
CA ARG A 91 -20.34 2.73 3.85
C ARG A 91 -21.36 1.61 3.71
N ARG A 92 -20.91 0.38 3.43
CA ARG A 92 -21.80 -0.78 3.21
C ARG A 92 -22.55 -1.21 4.45
N GLU A 93 -21.98 -1.01 5.63
CA GLU A 93 -22.67 -1.28 6.91
C GLU A 93 -23.61 -0.13 7.33
N GLY A 94 -23.68 0.96 6.56
CA GLY A 94 -24.49 2.12 6.89
C GLY A 94 -24.00 2.89 8.13
N LEU A 95 -22.74 2.72 8.49
CA LEU A 95 -22.12 3.40 9.63
C LEU A 95 -21.75 4.85 9.32
N VAL A 96 -21.58 5.17 8.05
CA VAL A 96 -21.37 6.51 7.52
C VAL A 96 -22.22 6.74 6.27
N ASP A 97 -22.79 7.93 6.15
CA ASP A 97 -23.36 8.43 4.90
C ASP A 97 -22.27 9.21 4.15
N LEU A 98 -21.64 8.55 3.17
CA LEU A 98 -20.50 9.08 2.43
C LEU A 98 -20.72 8.89 0.92
N PRO A 99 -21.37 9.85 0.25
CA PRO A 99 -21.54 9.85 -1.21
C PRO A 99 -20.21 9.94 -1.96
N VAL A 100 -20.20 9.51 -3.22
CA VAL A 100 -19.08 9.70 -4.14
C VAL A 100 -18.68 11.18 -4.19
N GLY A 101 -17.38 11.46 -4.13
CA GLY A 101 -16.80 12.80 -4.13
C GLY A 101 -16.71 13.47 -2.76
N GLN A 102 -17.36 12.95 -1.71
CA GLN A 102 -17.18 13.45 -0.35
C GLN A 102 -16.02 12.76 0.36
N THR A 103 -15.35 13.48 1.24
CA THR A 103 -14.17 12.99 1.95
C THR A 103 -14.49 12.65 3.40
N LEU A 104 -14.01 11.51 3.87
CA LEU A 104 -14.05 11.07 5.26
C LEU A 104 -12.64 11.12 5.87
N ASP A 105 -12.53 11.73 7.04
CA ASP A 105 -11.34 11.65 7.87
C ASP A 105 -11.35 10.35 8.68
N VAL A 106 -10.31 9.54 8.51
CA VAL A 106 -10.12 8.26 9.19
C VAL A 106 -8.91 8.38 10.11
N ALA A 107 -9.11 8.17 11.41
CA ALA A 107 -8.02 8.11 12.37
C ALA A 107 -7.29 6.75 12.24
N THR A 108 -5.97 6.79 12.23
CA THR A 108 -5.09 5.62 12.22
C THR A 108 -3.94 5.82 13.21
N ARG A 109 -3.13 4.79 13.48
CA ARG A 109 -1.89 4.97 14.26
C ARG A 109 -0.85 5.81 13.53
N GLY A 110 -0.90 5.84 12.18
CA GLY A 110 -0.07 6.71 11.32
C GLY A 110 -0.69 8.08 11.05
N GLY A 111 -1.58 8.57 11.94
CA GLY A 111 -2.27 9.86 11.79
C GLY A 111 -3.60 9.77 11.03
N ILE A 112 -4.19 10.92 10.76
CA ILE A 112 -5.45 11.03 10.02
C ILE A 112 -5.20 10.81 8.53
N LYS A 113 -6.03 9.97 7.90
CA LYS A 113 -6.05 9.76 6.46
C LYS A 113 -7.39 10.23 5.88
N ARG A 114 -7.34 10.95 4.79
CA ARG A 114 -8.51 11.43 4.07
C ARG A 114 -8.83 10.48 2.92
N VAL A 115 -10.04 9.96 2.89
CA VAL A 115 -10.49 8.97 1.91
C VAL A 115 -11.75 9.46 1.22
N THR A 116 -11.74 9.43 -0.10
CA THR A 116 -12.84 9.89 -0.95
C THR A 116 -13.30 8.74 -1.85
N PRO A 117 -14.56 8.32 -1.82
CA PRO A 117 -15.11 7.42 -2.84
C PRO A 117 -15.09 8.09 -4.21
N GLU A 118 -14.53 7.43 -5.22
CA GLU A 118 -14.47 7.94 -6.61
C GLU A 118 -15.51 7.29 -7.52
N SER A 119 -15.95 6.07 -7.18
CA SER A 119 -17.03 5.37 -7.90
C SER A 119 -17.80 4.44 -6.97
N GLU A 120 -19.03 4.08 -7.38
CA GLU A 120 -19.77 3.00 -6.77
C GLU A 120 -19.30 1.62 -7.27
N ASP A 121 -19.70 0.57 -6.56
CA ASP A 121 -19.41 -0.82 -6.96
C ASP A 121 -20.33 -1.25 -8.11
N GLU A 122 -19.75 -1.38 -9.29
CA GLU A 122 -20.41 -1.91 -10.49
C GLU A 122 -20.05 -3.39 -10.74
N GLY A 123 -19.71 -4.14 -9.68
CA GLY A 123 -19.37 -5.57 -9.73
C GLY A 123 -17.86 -5.87 -9.75
N GLN A 124 -17.02 -4.82 -9.69
CA GLN A 124 -15.54 -4.95 -9.58
C GLN A 124 -14.97 -4.30 -8.31
N GLY A 125 -15.83 -3.91 -7.38
CA GLY A 125 -15.50 -3.13 -6.19
C GLY A 125 -15.59 -1.61 -6.45
N ALA A 126 -15.93 -0.88 -5.38
CA ALA A 126 -15.92 0.58 -5.41
C ALA A 126 -14.47 1.09 -5.42
N SER A 127 -14.25 2.25 -6.02
CA SER A 127 -12.93 2.89 -6.07
C SER A 127 -12.82 4.02 -5.05
N TYR A 128 -11.70 4.10 -4.36
CA TYR A 128 -11.41 5.08 -3.31
C TYR A 128 -10.07 5.75 -3.51
N ARG A 129 -10.06 7.08 -3.41
CA ARG A 129 -8.85 7.89 -3.38
C ARG A 129 -8.44 8.17 -1.94
N VAL A 130 -7.16 7.92 -1.64
CA VAL A 130 -6.55 8.14 -0.33
C VAL A 130 -5.50 9.24 -0.45
N ASP A 131 -5.54 10.21 0.46
CA ASP A 131 -4.45 11.16 0.68
C ASP A 131 -3.32 10.44 1.44
N MET A 132 -2.23 10.13 0.74
CA MET A 132 -1.08 9.43 1.29
C MET A 132 -0.13 10.36 2.04
N GLY A 133 -0.34 11.68 1.91
CA GLY A 133 0.54 12.72 2.44
C GLY A 133 1.69 13.08 1.50
N PRO A 134 2.57 13.99 1.92
CA PRO A 134 3.72 14.40 1.13
C PRO A 134 4.76 13.29 1.03
N ALA A 135 5.49 13.27 -0.07
CA ALA A 135 6.69 12.48 -0.25
C ALA A 135 7.93 13.28 0.09
N ALA A 136 9.04 12.60 0.37
CA ALA A 136 10.36 13.19 0.38
C ALA A 136 11.29 12.38 -0.53
N SER A 137 12.20 13.07 -1.22
CA SER A 137 13.26 12.43 -1.97
C SER A 137 14.49 13.34 -1.89
N PRO A 138 15.65 12.83 -1.50
CA PRO A 138 16.91 13.60 -1.54
C PRO A 138 17.40 13.86 -2.97
N ALA A 139 16.50 13.83 -3.92
CA ALA A 139 16.48 14.27 -5.32
C ALA A 139 17.68 13.91 -6.22
N ARG A 140 18.82 13.40 -5.73
CA ARG A 140 20.02 13.18 -6.55
C ARG A 140 20.95 12.04 -6.11
N GLU A 141 20.69 11.35 -5.01
CA GLU A 141 21.52 10.21 -4.66
C GLU A 141 21.00 8.97 -5.38
N THR A 142 21.69 8.62 -6.46
CA THR A 142 21.51 7.31 -7.09
C THR A 142 22.13 6.25 -6.18
N ILE A 143 21.32 5.31 -5.73
CA ILE A 143 21.77 4.14 -5.00
C ILE A 143 22.13 3.07 -6.03
N GLU A 144 23.35 2.50 -5.94
CA GLU A 144 23.66 1.29 -6.69
C GLU A 144 22.91 0.11 -6.09
N VAL A 145 22.17 -0.59 -6.93
CA VAL A 145 21.39 -1.76 -6.52
C VAL A 145 21.81 -2.96 -7.34
N ARG A 146 22.09 -4.09 -6.67
CA ARG A 146 22.29 -5.38 -7.29
C ARG A 146 21.17 -6.32 -6.87
N VAL A 147 20.45 -6.83 -7.84
CA VAL A 147 19.33 -7.75 -7.61
C VAL A 147 19.75 -9.14 -8.04
N PRO A 148 19.65 -10.16 -7.18
CA PRO A 148 19.99 -11.54 -7.57
C PRO A 148 19.24 -11.98 -8.82
N GLY A 149 19.99 -12.53 -9.79
CA GLY A 149 19.45 -12.93 -11.09
C GLY A 149 19.47 -11.83 -12.16
N ILE A 150 19.96 -10.63 -11.83
CA ILE A 150 20.23 -9.55 -12.79
C ILE A 150 21.72 -9.24 -12.76
N ASP A 151 22.42 -9.43 -13.89
CA ASP A 151 23.89 -9.26 -13.95
C ASP A 151 24.30 -7.77 -13.91
N ALA A 152 23.40 -6.86 -14.26
CA ALA A 152 23.68 -5.43 -14.27
C ALA A 152 23.64 -4.82 -12.88
N VAL A 153 24.49 -3.80 -12.64
CA VAL A 153 24.34 -2.85 -11.54
C VAL A 153 23.29 -1.83 -11.96
N LEU A 154 22.25 -1.68 -11.16
CA LEU A 154 21.10 -0.84 -11.46
C LEU A 154 21.14 0.45 -10.63
N GLY A 155 20.65 1.56 -11.19
CA GLY A 155 20.50 2.82 -10.47
C GLY A 155 19.14 2.89 -9.76
N GLY A 156 19.15 3.02 -8.43
CA GLY A 156 17.95 3.22 -7.64
C GLY A 156 17.71 4.69 -7.31
N ILE A 157 16.46 5.11 -7.20
CA ILE A 157 16.05 6.40 -6.64
C ILE A 157 15.44 6.14 -5.28
N TRP A 158 15.93 6.86 -4.28
CA TRP A 158 15.33 6.86 -2.94
C TRP A 158 14.08 7.75 -2.90
N VAL A 159 13.00 7.22 -2.33
CA VAL A 159 11.76 7.95 -2.04
C VAL A 159 11.29 7.59 -0.64
N ASP A 160 10.89 8.57 0.16
CA ASP A 160 10.26 8.39 1.47
C ASP A 160 8.76 8.73 1.38
N MET A 161 7.90 7.79 1.79
CA MET A 161 6.43 7.86 1.68
C MET A 161 5.65 7.46 2.95
N PRO A 162 5.84 7.86 4.10
CA PRO A 162 6.87 8.16 5.09
C PRO A 162 7.75 6.97 5.51
N ASN A 163 7.68 5.86 4.81
CA ASN A 163 8.60 4.75 4.92
C ASN A 163 9.55 4.73 3.72
N PRO A 164 10.78 4.20 3.89
CA PRO A 164 11.81 4.27 2.85
C PRO A 164 11.56 3.28 1.71
N HIS A 165 11.71 3.78 0.48
CA HIS A 165 11.61 3.03 -0.77
C HIS A 165 12.86 3.25 -1.63
N THR A 166 13.33 2.21 -2.28
CA THR A 166 14.35 2.27 -3.34
C THR A 166 13.70 1.77 -4.63
N VAL A 167 13.53 2.66 -5.59
CA VAL A 167 12.88 2.37 -6.87
C VAL A 167 13.93 2.16 -7.95
N VAL A 168 13.89 1.00 -8.57
CA VAL A 168 14.80 0.56 -9.64
C VAL A 168 14.00 0.32 -10.92
N GLU A 169 14.42 0.96 -12.01
CA GLU A 169 13.82 0.72 -13.33
C GLU A 169 14.52 -0.42 -14.05
N LEU A 170 13.72 -1.35 -14.57
CA LEU A 170 14.14 -2.47 -15.42
C LEU A 170 13.83 -2.17 -16.88
N ALA A 171 14.55 -2.85 -17.77
CA ALA A 171 14.43 -2.61 -19.19
C ALA A 171 13.10 -3.09 -19.81
N ASP A 172 12.52 -4.15 -19.26
CA ASP A 172 11.35 -4.80 -19.83
C ASP A 172 10.57 -5.64 -18.81
N GLU A 173 9.33 -5.98 -19.17
CA GLU A 173 8.44 -6.81 -18.36
C GLU A 173 8.86 -8.27 -18.26
N GLU A 174 9.64 -8.81 -19.21
CA GLU A 174 10.13 -10.18 -19.15
C GLU A 174 11.11 -10.31 -17.99
N THR A 175 12.05 -9.37 -17.88
CA THR A 175 12.95 -9.24 -16.73
C THR A 175 12.17 -9.05 -15.43
N LEU A 176 11.18 -8.17 -15.41
CA LEU A 176 10.35 -7.94 -14.21
C LEU A 176 9.63 -9.22 -13.77
N ARG A 177 9.06 -9.98 -14.69
CA ARG A 177 8.39 -11.25 -14.38
C ARG A 177 9.35 -12.35 -13.96
N GLY A 178 10.55 -12.39 -14.56
CA GLY A 178 11.53 -13.46 -14.36
C GLY A 178 12.38 -13.31 -13.11
N VAL A 179 12.51 -12.10 -12.54
CA VAL A 179 13.34 -11.89 -11.34
C VAL A 179 12.73 -12.59 -10.13
N PHE A 180 13.58 -13.28 -9.37
CA PHE A 180 13.15 -13.90 -8.12
C PHE A 180 13.13 -12.85 -7.00
N LEU A 181 11.95 -12.64 -6.41
CA LEU A 181 11.78 -11.94 -5.15
C LEU A 181 11.35 -12.95 -4.07
N PRO A 182 12.02 -12.99 -2.90
CA PRO A 182 11.68 -13.97 -1.87
C PRO A 182 10.31 -13.66 -1.25
N PRO A 183 9.49 -14.71 -1.00
CA PRO A 183 8.17 -14.53 -0.37
C PRO A 183 8.25 -14.39 1.17
N VAL A 184 9.45 -14.22 1.70
CA VAL A 184 9.75 -14.07 3.13
C VAL A 184 10.73 -12.93 3.32
N ASP A 185 10.84 -12.42 4.55
CA ASP A 185 11.81 -11.37 4.87
C ASP A 185 13.24 -11.77 4.45
N VAL A 186 13.96 -10.82 3.88
CA VAL A 186 15.33 -11.06 3.37
C VAL A 186 16.32 -11.54 4.43
N SER A 187 16.06 -11.27 5.71
CA SER A 187 16.89 -11.80 6.82
C SER A 187 16.81 -13.31 6.95
N GLN A 188 15.75 -13.93 6.43
CA GLN A 188 15.50 -15.37 6.50
C GLN A 188 16.12 -16.17 5.35
N ILE A 189 16.72 -15.48 4.36
CA ILE A 189 17.36 -16.13 3.20
C ILE A 189 18.88 -15.90 3.19
N PRO A 190 19.66 -16.73 2.48
CA PRO A 190 21.10 -16.56 2.34
C PRO A 190 21.48 -15.19 1.77
N GLN A 191 22.56 -14.59 2.26
CA GLN A 191 22.99 -13.26 1.85
C GLN A 191 23.21 -13.14 0.33
N ALA A 192 23.69 -14.17 -0.34
CA ALA A 192 23.86 -14.20 -1.80
C ALA A 192 22.55 -14.08 -2.60
N GLN A 193 21.40 -14.27 -1.95
CA GLN A 193 20.08 -14.16 -2.54
C GLN A 193 19.37 -12.85 -2.15
N ARG A 194 20.06 -11.97 -1.40
CA ARG A 194 19.52 -10.67 -0.99
C ARG A 194 19.91 -9.57 -1.96
N PRO A 195 19.04 -8.58 -2.19
CA PRO A 195 19.45 -7.35 -2.85
C PRO A 195 20.61 -6.67 -2.08
N PHE A 196 21.54 -6.09 -2.82
CA PHE A 196 22.64 -5.28 -2.26
C PHE A 196 22.45 -3.84 -2.66
N TYR A 197 22.78 -2.91 -1.75
CA TYR A 197 22.63 -1.46 -1.93
C TYR A 197 23.92 -0.75 -1.55
N ASP A 198 24.32 0.25 -2.35
CA ASP A 198 25.45 1.12 -2.04
C ASP A 198 25.11 2.58 -2.41
N PRO A 199 25.02 3.50 -1.42
CA PRO A 199 25.14 3.23 0.03
C PRO A 199 23.98 2.39 0.58
N ALA A 200 24.27 1.58 1.60
CA ALA A 200 23.25 0.76 2.26
C ALA A 200 22.27 1.64 3.06
N PRO A 201 20.94 1.49 2.88
CA PRO A 201 19.94 2.22 3.65
C PRO A 201 20.03 1.86 5.14
N GLN A 202 20.27 2.83 6.03
CA GLN A 202 20.50 2.58 7.46
C GLN A 202 19.31 1.90 8.16
N ALA A 203 18.08 2.28 7.77
CA ALA A 203 16.84 1.72 8.31
C ALA A 203 16.28 0.57 7.47
N GLY A 204 17.03 0.08 6.47
CA GLY A 204 16.50 -0.79 5.42
C GLY A 204 15.58 -0.02 4.47
N THR A 205 15.06 -0.70 3.45
CA THR A 205 14.20 -0.11 2.42
C THR A 205 13.23 -1.15 1.88
N ASN A 206 12.07 -0.71 1.38
CA ASN A 206 11.32 -1.50 0.41
C ASN A 206 12.03 -1.37 -0.95
N LEU A 207 12.00 -2.39 -1.77
CA LEU A 207 12.56 -2.37 -3.12
C LEU A 207 11.44 -2.52 -4.13
N GLU A 208 11.24 -1.50 -4.95
CA GLU A 208 10.32 -1.52 -6.07
C GLU A 208 11.11 -1.74 -7.37
N LEU A 209 10.80 -2.82 -8.08
CA LEU A 209 11.27 -3.07 -9.44
C LEU A 209 10.18 -2.61 -10.40
N VAL A 210 10.51 -1.69 -11.30
CA VAL A 210 9.54 -0.98 -12.13
C VAL A 210 9.93 -1.09 -13.61
N VAL A 211 8.92 -1.23 -14.47
CA VAL A 211 9.06 -1.06 -15.93
C VAL A 211 8.17 0.11 -16.34
N ASP A 212 8.74 1.08 -17.03
CA ASP A 212 7.99 2.20 -17.60
C ASP A 212 7.36 1.78 -18.95
N LEU A 213 6.03 1.70 -18.95
CA LEU A 213 5.18 1.34 -20.09
C LEU A 213 4.53 2.56 -20.73
N THR A 214 4.93 3.77 -20.34
CA THR A 214 4.29 5.00 -20.79
C THR A 214 4.60 5.26 -22.27
N GLU A 215 3.57 5.30 -23.10
CA GLU A 215 3.68 5.64 -24.50
C GLU A 215 4.14 7.11 -24.69
N PRO A 216 4.91 7.40 -25.75
CA PRO A 216 5.30 8.77 -26.05
C PRO A 216 4.08 9.70 -26.23
N GLY A 217 4.04 10.81 -25.48
CA GLY A 217 2.96 11.79 -25.53
C GLY A 217 1.67 11.39 -24.81
N ALA A 218 1.68 10.29 -24.05
CA ALA A 218 0.53 9.92 -23.24
C ALA A 218 0.24 10.96 -22.14
N GLU A 219 -1.05 11.28 -21.95
CA GLU A 219 -1.49 12.17 -20.87
C GLU A 219 -1.34 11.55 -19.48
N ARG A 220 -1.34 10.19 -19.40
CA ARG A 220 -1.13 9.42 -18.19
C ARG A 220 0.09 8.54 -18.31
N GLY A 221 0.89 8.50 -17.26
CA GLY A 221 1.96 7.53 -17.12
C GLY A 221 1.42 6.12 -16.89
N HIS A 222 2.18 5.12 -17.29
CA HIS A 222 1.85 3.71 -17.06
C HIS A 222 3.11 2.95 -16.66
N ILE A 223 3.08 2.30 -15.52
CA ILE A 223 4.18 1.46 -15.03
C ILE A 223 3.65 0.10 -14.60
N ALA A 224 4.48 -0.92 -14.75
CA ALA A 224 4.31 -2.21 -14.09
C ALA A 224 5.36 -2.35 -12.99
N MET A 225 5.00 -2.91 -11.83
CA MET A 225 5.94 -3.07 -10.73
C MET A 225 5.73 -4.34 -9.92
N ARG A 226 6.81 -4.78 -9.29
CA ARG A 226 6.81 -5.75 -8.19
C ARG A 226 7.57 -5.16 -7.00
N VAL A 227 7.21 -5.57 -5.79
CA VAL A 227 7.78 -5.01 -4.56
C VAL A 227 8.27 -6.10 -3.62
N LEU A 228 9.45 -5.86 -3.06
CA LEU A 228 10.00 -6.61 -1.94
C LEU A 228 9.89 -5.74 -0.69
N GLU A 229 8.89 -6.00 0.14
CA GLU A 229 8.64 -5.21 1.34
C GLU A 229 9.61 -5.57 2.47
N ARG A 230 10.12 -4.54 3.13
CA ARG A 230 11.01 -4.65 4.29
C ARG A 230 10.32 -5.39 5.44
N GLY A 231 10.95 -6.44 5.93
CA GLY A 231 10.42 -7.26 7.03
C GLY A 231 9.36 -8.28 6.64
N VAL A 232 8.96 -8.32 5.36
CA VAL A 232 7.86 -9.18 4.88
C VAL A 232 8.30 -10.12 3.77
N GLY A 233 8.86 -9.58 2.69
CA GLY A 233 9.14 -10.30 1.45
C GLY A 233 8.36 -9.73 0.29
N GLU A 234 8.21 -10.49 -0.81
CA GLU A 234 7.36 -10.07 -1.92
C GLU A 234 5.89 -10.07 -1.53
N THR A 235 5.18 -8.97 -1.86
CA THR A 235 3.75 -8.84 -1.62
C THR A 235 2.99 -8.52 -2.91
N GLN A 236 1.66 -8.73 -2.88
CA GLN A 236 0.79 -8.47 -4.04
C GLN A 236 0.58 -6.97 -4.29
N ALA A 237 0.69 -6.14 -3.25
CA ALA A 237 0.43 -4.71 -3.34
C ALA A 237 1.03 -3.96 -2.13
N CYS A 238 1.83 -2.93 -2.41
CA CYS A 238 2.30 -1.96 -1.43
C CYS A 238 1.85 -0.55 -1.86
N GLY A 239 0.93 0.08 -1.10
CA GLY A 239 0.35 1.37 -1.49
C GLY A 239 1.39 2.50 -1.52
N THR A 240 2.26 2.59 -0.52
CA THR A 240 3.37 3.56 -0.47
C THR A 240 4.41 3.25 -1.55
N GLY A 241 4.67 1.97 -1.84
CA GLY A 241 5.54 1.54 -2.94
C GLY A 241 5.02 1.97 -4.31
N CYS A 242 3.69 1.89 -4.57
CA CYS A 242 3.10 2.40 -5.81
C CYS A 242 3.32 3.92 -5.96
N CYS A 243 3.15 4.68 -4.86
CA CYS A 243 3.39 6.12 -4.85
C CYS A 243 4.86 6.44 -5.12
N ALA A 244 5.78 5.74 -4.45
CA ALA A 244 7.22 5.89 -4.64
C ALA A 244 7.65 5.55 -6.08
N ALA A 245 7.13 4.45 -6.64
CA ALA A 245 7.41 4.02 -8.00
C ALA A 245 6.99 5.06 -9.04
N ALA A 246 5.75 5.57 -8.94
CA ALA A 246 5.25 6.61 -9.84
C ALA A 246 6.09 7.89 -9.74
N LEU A 247 6.41 8.35 -8.50
CA LEU A 247 7.21 9.54 -8.28
C LEU A 247 8.64 9.39 -8.84
N ALA A 248 9.31 8.28 -8.58
CA ALA A 248 10.65 8.02 -9.09
C ALA A 248 10.68 7.97 -10.62
N THR A 249 9.67 7.33 -11.25
CA THR A 249 9.56 7.28 -12.71
C THR A 249 9.30 8.68 -13.30
N ALA A 250 8.43 9.47 -12.66
CA ALA A 250 8.22 10.86 -13.07
C ALA A 250 9.51 11.70 -12.99
N LEU A 251 10.30 11.55 -11.92
CA LEU A 251 11.60 12.21 -11.77
C LEU A 251 12.59 11.81 -12.87
N ARG A 252 12.64 10.52 -13.26
CA ARG A 252 13.50 10.04 -14.36
C ARG A 252 13.09 10.60 -15.71
N ARG A 253 11.79 10.69 -15.97
CA ARG A 253 11.27 11.26 -17.22
C ARG A 253 11.55 12.77 -17.35
N GLY A 254 11.65 13.46 -16.23
CA GLY A 254 11.96 14.89 -16.23
C GLY A 254 10.75 15.79 -16.48
N PRO A 255 10.99 17.08 -16.82
CA PRO A 255 9.93 18.04 -17.06
C PRO A 255 8.97 17.58 -18.15
N GLY A 256 7.65 17.71 -17.88
CA GLY A 256 6.60 17.22 -18.77
C GLY A 256 6.17 15.77 -18.50
N ALA A 257 6.72 15.11 -17.47
CA ALA A 257 6.21 13.82 -17.00
C ALA A 257 4.72 13.95 -16.62
N PRO A 258 3.90 12.93 -16.89
CA PRO A 258 2.51 12.89 -16.44
C PRO A 258 2.38 13.07 -14.94
N THR A 259 1.31 13.71 -14.48
CA THR A 259 0.95 13.82 -13.05
C THR A 259 0.01 12.72 -12.58
N GLN A 260 -0.56 11.95 -13.51
CA GLN A 260 -1.42 10.80 -13.21
C GLN A 260 -0.76 9.53 -13.75
N TRP A 261 -0.64 8.51 -12.90
CA TRP A 261 0.07 7.27 -13.21
C TRP A 261 -0.81 6.05 -12.97
N VAL A 262 -0.94 5.22 -13.97
CA VAL A 262 -1.48 3.86 -13.84
C VAL A 262 -0.34 2.96 -13.37
N VAL A 263 -0.59 2.21 -12.30
CA VAL A 263 0.39 1.28 -11.72
C VAL A 263 -0.20 -0.12 -11.73
N ASP A 264 0.36 -1.00 -12.56
CA ASP A 264 0.05 -2.43 -12.57
C ASP A 264 0.93 -3.15 -11.54
N ILE A 265 0.30 -3.89 -10.66
CA ILE A 265 0.91 -4.66 -9.58
C ILE A 265 0.37 -6.10 -9.63
N PRO A 266 1.03 -7.09 -9.01
CA PRO A 266 0.52 -8.47 -8.99
C PRO A 266 -0.93 -8.59 -8.50
N GLY A 267 -1.34 -7.76 -7.53
CA GLY A 267 -2.69 -7.74 -6.97
C GLY A 267 -3.75 -6.98 -7.78
N GLY A 268 -3.39 -6.33 -8.90
CA GLY A 268 -4.30 -5.58 -9.76
C GLY A 268 -3.76 -4.26 -10.26
N ARG A 269 -4.59 -3.23 -10.27
CA ARG A 269 -4.27 -1.90 -10.80
C ARG A 269 -4.67 -0.81 -9.82
N VAL A 270 -3.81 0.20 -9.68
CA VAL A 270 -4.09 1.42 -8.92
C VAL A 270 -3.69 2.65 -9.74
N ILE A 271 -4.13 3.83 -9.31
CA ILE A 271 -3.77 5.11 -9.93
C ILE A 271 -3.08 5.96 -8.88
N VAL A 272 -1.94 6.57 -9.24
CA VAL A 272 -1.21 7.52 -8.40
C VAL A 272 -1.32 8.92 -8.99
N GLY A 273 -1.73 9.89 -8.18
CA GLY A 273 -1.77 11.31 -8.51
C GLY A 273 -0.60 12.07 -7.90
N LEU A 274 0.12 12.82 -8.71
CA LEU A 274 1.31 13.61 -8.37
C LEU A 274 1.12 15.11 -8.66
N ASP A 275 -0.12 15.60 -8.69
CA ASP A 275 -0.41 16.99 -9.02
C ASP A 275 0.25 17.95 -8.01
N GLY A 276 1.15 18.80 -8.50
CA GLY A 276 1.90 19.76 -7.69
C GLY A 276 3.01 19.14 -6.81
N VAL A 277 3.23 17.82 -6.85
CA VAL A 277 4.25 17.13 -6.02
C VAL A 277 5.66 17.47 -6.47
N ILE A 278 5.91 17.64 -7.77
CA ILE A 278 7.24 17.97 -8.31
C ILE A 278 7.24 19.38 -8.84
N ASP A 279 8.15 20.21 -8.32
CA ASP A 279 8.45 21.54 -8.82
C ASP A 279 9.64 21.49 -9.78
N TRP A 280 9.40 21.78 -11.05
CA TRP A 280 10.38 21.78 -12.14
C TRP A 280 10.95 23.17 -12.46
N SER A 281 10.62 24.21 -11.68
CA SER A 281 10.99 25.60 -11.99
C SER A 281 12.48 25.91 -11.77
N GLY A 282 13.18 25.07 -11.01
CA GLY A 282 14.60 25.24 -10.71
C GLY A 282 15.53 24.48 -11.66
N GLU A 283 16.85 24.60 -11.44
CA GLU A 283 17.87 23.81 -12.15
C GLU A 283 17.76 22.29 -11.86
N SER A 284 17.12 21.93 -10.77
CA SER A 284 16.88 20.55 -10.34
C SER A 284 15.45 20.42 -9.85
N PRO A 285 14.81 19.26 -10.07
CA PRO A 285 13.48 19.00 -9.55
C PRO A 285 13.50 19.06 -8.01
N ARG A 286 12.44 19.58 -7.43
CA ARG A 286 12.21 19.65 -5.99
C ARG A 286 10.89 19.02 -5.64
N ILE A 287 10.87 18.15 -4.64
CA ILE A 287 9.62 17.61 -4.07
C ILE A 287 9.03 18.68 -3.17
N THR A 288 7.76 18.94 -3.35
CA THR A 288 6.97 19.91 -2.57
C THR A 288 6.29 19.25 -1.38
N ASP A 289 5.56 20.05 -0.58
CA ASP A 289 4.70 19.54 0.49
C ASP A 289 3.31 19.09 0.01
N ALA A 290 3.07 19.05 -1.32
CA ALA A 290 1.81 18.56 -1.87
C ALA A 290 1.65 17.06 -1.62
N SER A 291 0.42 16.65 -1.31
CA SER A 291 0.10 15.24 -1.07
C SER A 291 0.17 14.40 -2.35
N VAL A 292 0.68 13.20 -2.22
CA VAL A 292 0.52 12.12 -3.19
C VAL A 292 -0.82 11.43 -2.94
N PHE A 293 -1.57 11.16 -3.99
CA PHE A 293 -2.86 10.47 -3.90
C PHE A 293 -2.78 9.07 -4.48
N LEU A 294 -3.41 8.11 -3.79
CA LEU A 294 -3.53 6.72 -4.25
C LEU A 294 -5.00 6.37 -4.45
N THR A 295 -5.38 6.04 -5.67
CA THR A 295 -6.74 5.59 -6.01
C THR A 295 -6.72 4.12 -6.38
N GLY A 296 -7.61 3.33 -5.80
CA GLY A 296 -7.71 1.91 -6.10
C GLY A 296 -8.98 1.27 -5.55
N PRO A 297 -9.21 0.00 -5.90
CA PRO A 297 -10.43 -0.70 -5.54
C PRO A 297 -10.47 -1.10 -4.06
N ALA A 298 -11.69 -1.29 -3.56
CA ALA A 298 -12.00 -2.06 -2.38
C ALA A 298 -13.12 -3.06 -2.75
N THR A 299 -12.87 -4.34 -2.52
CA THR A 299 -13.77 -5.42 -2.93
C THR A 299 -14.13 -6.30 -1.74
N ARG A 300 -15.41 -6.44 -1.45
CA ARG A 300 -15.94 -7.38 -0.47
C ARG A 300 -16.00 -8.78 -1.11
N VAL A 301 -15.41 -9.76 -0.44
CA VAL A 301 -15.35 -11.16 -0.90
C VAL A 301 -16.44 -12.00 -0.26
N ALA A 302 -16.57 -11.92 1.06
CA ALA A 302 -17.54 -12.74 1.81
C ALA A 302 -17.91 -12.09 3.15
N GLU A 303 -19.08 -12.44 3.64
CA GLU A 303 -19.50 -12.24 5.02
C GLU A 303 -19.44 -13.57 5.76
N ILE A 304 -18.88 -13.56 6.95
CA ILE A 304 -18.59 -14.76 7.73
C ILE A 304 -19.13 -14.56 9.13
N ARG A 305 -19.86 -15.55 9.64
CA ARG A 305 -20.23 -15.62 11.05
C ARG A 305 -19.26 -16.55 11.76
N LEU A 306 -18.58 -16.03 12.75
CA LEU A 306 -17.68 -16.85 13.59
C LEU A 306 -18.51 -17.84 14.45
N PRO A 307 -17.97 -19.00 14.81
CA PRO A 307 -18.65 -19.99 15.63
C PRO A 307 -18.99 -19.53 17.03
#